data_20f28b497aa3d4a151322b7400a223c5
#
_entry.id   20f28b497aa3d4a151322b7400a223c5
#
_cell.length_a   1.000
_cell.length_b   1.000
_cell.length_c   1.000
_cell.angle_alpha   90.00
_cell.angle_beta   90.00
_cell.angle_gamma   90.00
#
_symmetry.space_group_name_H-M   'P 1'
#
loop_
_entity.id
_entity.type
_entity.pdbx_description
1 polymer ?
#
loop_
_entity_poly.entity_id
_entity_poly.type
_entity_poly.pdbx_seq_one_letter_code
_entity_poly.pdbx_strand_id
1 'polypeptide(L)'
;MIIWGVTAFNHDTSIAVIEDNNLKFYEHVRGKDIDPKLAQRAIRSTHAGPSVIAWFERPWVKKTRQAYAGQWDAVRDMSVLPSAWAKQCSVDYAKIVTHPHHKSHAAAGFFTSPFDEATVVVVDAIGEWDTATIWHGKDGELKKMWSSSYPNSIGLFYSAFTKLLGFTPIKEEYKLQQLAEHGNASRFYDRVNSYFKYPTVLRTSLHRGVWDWEQPNEKDRADIAAAVQAVFSKQIDWIMTRAYSETRCSNLVYVGGCAMNSEYNKKLYQMWDQVYSIPNPGDPMSAIGAALLTTNTRAKLNGKEVKHLELKVLA
;
A
#
# COMPACT_ATOMS: atom_id res chain seq x y z
N MET A 1 11.29 -15.97 19.97
CA MET A 1 11.38 -16.24 18.50
C MET A 1 11.48 -14.92 17.78
N ILE A 2 12.46 -14.78 16.86
CA ILE A 2 12.69 -13.53 16.12
C ILE A 2 12.07 -13.65 14.73
N ILE A 3 11.11 -12.76 14.41
CA ILE A 3 10.42 -12.71 13.13
C ILE A 3 10.75 -11.38 12.47
N TRP A 4 11.23 -11.47 11.23
CA TRP A 4 11.42 -10.30 10.39
C TRP A 4 10.29 -10.20 9.38
N GLY A 5 9.52 -9.13 9.41
CA GLY A 5 8.70 -8.71 8.28
C GLY A 5 9.55 -7.95 7.30
N VAL A 6 9.44 -8.27 6.01
CA VAL A 6 10.31 -7.70 4.97
C VAL A 6 9.49 -7.27 3.78
N THR A 7 9.73 -6.03 3.31
CA THR A 7 9.39 -5.57 1.97
C THR A 7 10.67 -5.29 1.19
N ALA A 8 10.71 -5.70 -0.06
CA ALA A 8 11.80 -5.39 -0.97
C ALA A 8 11.37 -5.59 -2.42
N PHE A 9 12.17 -5.09 -3.38
CA PHE A 9 11.95 -5.19 -4.82
C PHE A 9 10.69 -4.44 -5.32
N ASN A 10 10.26 -3.42 -4.58
CA ASN A 10 9.16 -2.52 -4.92
C ASN A 10 9.58 -1.07 -4.67
N HIS A 11 10.69 -0.59 -5.30
CA HIS A 11 11.24 0.77 -5.17
C HIS A 11 11.65 1.23 -3.76
N ASP A 12 11.26 0.53 -2.70
CA ASP A 12 11.66 0.77 -1.31
C ASP A 12 11.95 -0.58 -0.64
N THR A 13 12.78 -0.59 0.41
CA THR A 13 12.98 -1.76 1.23
C THR A 13 12.75 -1.42 2.70
N SER A 14 12.13 -2.34 3.44
CA SER A 14 11.95 -2.18 4.88
C SER A 14 12.05 -3.49 5.62
N ILE A 15 12.45 -3.41 6.89
CA ILE A 15 12.48 -4.52 7.83
C ILE A 15 11.79 -4.10 9.12
N ALA A 16 10.86 -4.94 9.58
CA ALA A 16 10.27 -4.89 10.91
C ALA A 16 10.70 -6.13 11.69
N VAL A 17 11.23 -5.97 12.88
CA VAL A 17 11.66 -7.09 13.74
C VAL A 17 10.72 -7.22 14.93
N ILE A 18 10.10 -8.37 15.04
CA ILE A 18 9.28 -8.74 16.21
C ILE A 18 9.99 -9.86 16.96
N GLU A 19 10.23 -9.64 18.25
CA GLU A 19 10.75 -10.61 19.18
C GLU A 19 9.80 -10.72 20.37
N ASP A 20 9.31 -11.94 20.64
CA ASP A 20 8.38 -12.24 21.74
C ASP A 20 7.19 -11.27 21.80
N ASN A 21 6.55 -11.06 20.66
CA ASN A 21 5.42 -10.15 20.42
C ASN A 21 5.73 -8.64 20.63
N ASN A 22 7.01 -8.27 20.74
CA ASN A 22 7.42 -6.88 20.82
C ASN A 22 8.06 -6.43 19.52
N LEU A 23 7.65 -5.27 18.98
CA LEU A 23 8.34 -4.63 17.88
C LEU A 23 9.65 -4.03 18.40
N LYS A 24 10.79 -4.61 18.03
CA LYS A 24 12.13 -4.22 18.46
C LYS A 24 12.80 -3.24 17.51
N PHE A 25 12.45 -3.36 16.22
CA PHE A 25 13.09 -2.57 15.18
C PHE A 25 12.11 -2.36 14.02
N TYR A 26 12.09 -1.19 13.46
CA TYR A 26 11.52 -0.90 12.17
C TYR A 26 12.35 0.19 11.50
N GLU A 27 12.75 -0.07 10.27
CA GLU A 27 13.38 0.93 9.43
C GLU A 27 13.04 0.67 7.97
N HIS A 28 12.91 1.75 7.21
CA HIS A 28 12.74 1.68 5.78
C HIS A 28 13.76 2.55 5.06
N VAL A 29 14.20 2.10 3.88
CA VAL A 29 15.15 2.82 3.02
C VAL A 29 14.45 3.13 1.71
N ARG A 30 14.23 4.42 1.47
CA ARG A 30 13.52 4.92 0.30
C ARG A 30 14.40 4.85 -0.95
N GLY A 31 13.77 4.48 -2.08
CA GLY A 31 14.43 4.47 -3.39
C GLY A 31 15.46 3.35 -3.57
N LYS A 32 15.43 2.32 -2.73
CA LYS A 32 16.26 1.13 -2.86
C LYS A 32 15.42 -0.14 -2.84
N ASP A 33 15.62 -0.97 -3.84
CA ASP A 33 14.96 -2.27 -3.93
C ASP A 33 15.49 -3.27 -2.90
N ILE A 34 16.73 -3.12 -2.48
CA ILE A 34 17.42 -3.91 -1.46
C ILE A 34 18.50 -3.09 -0.77
N ASP A 35 18.66 -3.28 0.53
CA ASP A 35 19.78 -2.72 1.32
C ASP A 35 20.30 -3.75 2.35
N PRO A 36 21.39 -4.47 2.06
CA PRO A 36 21.97 -5.43 3.01
C PRO A 36 22.42 -4.78 4.35
N LYS A 37 22.75 -3.48 4.35
CA LYS A 37 23.10 -2.77 5.58
C LYS A 37 21.90 -2.65 6.52
N LEU A 38 20.67 -2.59 5.97
CA LEU A 38 19.43 -2.59 6.77
C LEU A 38 19.30 -3.91 7.55
N ALA A 39 19.58 -5.06 6.92
CA ALA A 39 19.60 -6.36 7.60
C ALA A 39 20.64 -6.42 8.73
N GLN A 40 21.84 -5.85 8.53
CA GLN A 40 22.85 -5.75 9.57
C GLN A 40 22.38 -4.89 10.76
N ARG A 41 21.67 -3.78 10.51
CA ARG A 41 21.10 -2.96 11.60
C ARG A 41 20.00 -3.72 12.36
N ALA A 42 19.17 -4.46 11.66
CA ALA A 42 18.14 -5.31 12.26
C ALA A 42 18.75 -6.41 13.15
N ILE A 43 19.85 -7.07 12.73
CA ILE A 43 20.57 -8.03 13.58
C ILE A 43 21.11 -7.36 14.86
N ARG A 44 21.64 -6.15 14.75
CA ARG A 44 22.17 -5.43 15.93
C ARG A 44 21.09 -5.10 16.96
N SER A 45 19.85 -4.91 16.54
CA SER A 45 18.72 -4.55 17.43
C SER A 45 18.31 -5.68 18.37
N THR A 46 18.54 -6.94 17.98
CA THR A 46 18.19 -8.15 18.74
C THR A 46 19.40 -9.02 19.08
N HIS A 47 20.59 -8.60 18.66
CA HIS A 47 21.85 -9.39 18.78
C HIS A 47 21.78 -10.77 18.12
N ALA A 48 20.78 -11.01 17.27
CA ALA A 48 20.57 -12.27 16.54
C ALA A 48 19.83 -12.04 15.22
N GLY A 49 19.99 -12.96 14.27
CA GLY A 49 19.25 -12.94 13.02
C GLY A 49 17.86 -13.57 13.14
N PRO A 50 17.05 -13.53 12.07
CA PRO A 50 15.68 -14.04 12.09
C PRO A 50 15.61 -15.57 12.18
N SER A 51 14.64 -16.08 12.94
CA SER A 51 14.18 -17.46 12.82
C SER A 51 13.23 -17.61 11.63
N VAL A 52 12.44 -16.56 11.36
CA VAL A 52 11.44 -16.51 10.28
C VAL A 52 11.53 -15.18 9.55
N ILE A 53 11.51 -15.23 8.23
CA ILE A 53 11.32 -14.09 7.34
C ILE A 53 9.87 -14.13 6.83
N ALA A 54 9.07 -13.14 7.23
CA ALA A 54 7.70 -12.94 6.80
C ALA A 54 7.70 -11.95 5.62
N TRP A 55 7.48 -12.45 4.42
CA TRP A 55 7.48 -11.64 3.21
C TRP A 55 6.10 -11.05 2.94
N PHE A 56 6.06 -9.78 2.60
CA PHE A 56 4.83 -8.98 2.51
C PHE A 56 3.90 -9.31 1.33
N GLU A 57 4.39 -10.08 0.33
CA GLU A 57 3.60 -10.49 -0.84
C GLU A 57 3.88 -11.95 -1.21
N ARG A 58 3.05 -12.56 -2.07
CA ARG A 58 3.24 -13.89 -2.61
C ARG A 58 3.88 -13.80 -4.01
N PRO A 59 5.19 -14.05 -4.15
CA PRO A 59 5.92 -13.78 -5.39
C PRO A 59 5.36 -14.55 -6.60
N TRP A 60 4.95 -15.79 -6.41
CA TRP A 60 4.40 -16.60 -7.51
C TRP A 60 3.03 -16.09 -7.97
N VAL A 61 2.19 -15.60 -7.06
CA VAL A 61 0.92 -14.96 -7.43
C VAL A 61 1.16 -13.65 -8.17
N LYS A 62 2.14 -12.85 -7.74
CA LYS A 62 2.57 -11.65 -8.47
C LYS A 62 3.03 -11.99 -9.89
N LYS A 63 3.82 -13.07 -10.06
CA LYS A 63 4.31 -13.51 -11.38
C LYS A 63 3.17 -13.95 -12.32
N THR A 64 2.07 -14.54 -11.81
CA THR A 64 0.91 -14.85 -12.66
C THR A 64 0.25 -13.57 -13.22
N ARG A 65 0.14 -12.52 -12.40
CA ARG A 65 -0.36 -11.22 -12.86
C ARG A 65 0.61 -10.57 -13.86
N GLN A 66 1.91 -10.66 -13.62
CA GLN A 66 2.94 -10.16 -14.55
C GLN A 66 2.85 -10.86 -15.91
N ALA A 67 2.66 -12.18 -15.93
CA ALA A 67 2.45 -12.95 -17.16
C ALA A 67 1.19 -12.47 -17.90
N TYR A 68 0.07 -12.31 -17.18
CA TYR A 68 -1.17 -11.77 -17.74
C TYR A 68 -0.98 -10.36 -18.35
N ALA A 69 -0.15 -9.52 -17.72
CA ALA A 69 0.17 -8.18 -18.20
C ALA A 69 1.23 -8.16 -19.33
N GLY A 70 1.74 -9.33 -19.79
CA GLY A 70 2.78 -9.45 -20.81
C GLY A 70 4.17 -9.04 -20.35
N GLN A 71 4.44 -9.00 -19.04
CA GLN A 71 5.71 -8.60 -18.43
C GLN A 71 6.65 -9.83 -18.29
N TRP A 72 6.99 -10.47 -19.41
CA TRP A 72 7.73 -11.75 -19.42
C TRP A 72 9.11 -11.69 -18.78
N ASP A 73 9.81 -10.56 -18.88
CA ASP A 73 11.13 -10.38 -18.24
C ASP A 73 10.99 -10.41 -16.72
N ALA A 74 10.00 -9.71 -16.17
CA ALA A 74 9.70 -9.78 -14.73
C ALA A 74 9.26 -11.18 -14.27
N VAL A 75 8.57 -11.95 -15.14
CA VAL A 75 8.21 -13.36 -14.81
C VAL A 75 9.46 -14.22 -14.71
N ARG A 76 10.43 -14.06 -15.61
CA ARG A 76 11.67 -14.86 -15.65
C ARG A 76 12.67 -14.46 -14.56
N ASP A 77 12.60 -13.23 -14.08
CA ASP A 77 13.53 -12.71 -13.08
C ASP A 77 13.34 -13.38 -11.73
N MET A 78 14.25 -14.28 -11.37
CA MET A 78 14.26 -14.97 -10.08
C MET A 78 15.08 -14.23 -9.01
N SER A 79 15.80 -13.17 -9.39
CA SER A 79 16.62 -12.38 -8.45
C SER A 79 15.78 -11.58 -7.45
N VAL A 80 14.48 -11.39 -7.77
CA VAL A 80 13.51 -10.67 -6.92
C VAL A 80 12.71 -11.58 -5.98
N LEU A 81 13.13 -12.83 -5.81
CA LEU A 81 12.50 -13.77 -4.86
C LEU A 81 12.99 -13.54 -3.43
N PRO A 82 12.16 -13.87 -2.41
CA PRO A 82 12.56 -13.75 -1.01
C PRO A 82 13.82 -14.55 -0.66
N SER A 83 14.04 -15.70 -1.29
CA SER A 83 15.26 -16.50 -1.11
C SER A 83 16.51 -15.82 -1.65
N ALA A 84 16.40 -15.11 -2.79
CA ALA A 84 17.51 -14.34 -3.34
C ALA A 84 17.84 -13.14 -2.43
N TRP A 85 16.82 -12.47 -1.88
CA TRP A 85 16.98 -11.40 -0.90
C TRP A 85 17.67 -11.93 0.38
N ALA A 86 17.19 -13.04 0.93
CA ALA A 86 17.75 -13.64 2.15
C ALA A 86 19.23 -14.00 1.97
N LYS A 87 19.62 -14.53 0.81
CA LYS A 87 21.02 -14.83 0.46
C LYS A 87 21.86 -13.56 0.39
N GLN A 88 21.38 -12.51 -0.27
CA GLN A 88 22.09 -11.24 -0.37
C GLN A 88 22.28 -10.54 1.00
N CYS A 89 21.34 -10.78 1.94
CA CYS A 89 21.39 -10.26 3.30
C CYS A 89 22.08 -11.21 4.30
N SER A 90 22.58 -12.38 3.85
CA SER A 90 23.25 -13.39 4.69
C SER A 90 22.37 -13.92 5.83
N VAL A 91 21.07 -14.11 5.54
CA VAL A 91 20.05 -14.66 6.46
C VAL A 91 19.23 -15.79 5.80
N ASP A 92 19.85 -16.50 4.86
CA ASP A 92 19.25 -17.57 4.07
C ASP A 92 19.00 -18.88 4.86
N TYR A 93 19.45 -18.95 6.09
CA TYR A 93 19.13 -20.02 7.05
C TYR A 93 17.72 -19.88 7.66
N ALA A 94 17.10 -18.72 7.56
CA ALA A 94 15.78 -18.47 8.14
C ALA A 94 14.65 -19.10 7.31
N LYS A 95 13.60 -19.57 7.99
CA LYS A 95 12.39 -20.02 7.32
C LYS A 95 11.68 -18.85 6.66
N ILE A 96 11.32 -18.98 5.38
CA ILE A 96 10.56 -17.94 4.65
C ILE A 96 9.07 -18.31 4.62
N VAL A 97 8.22 -17.37 5.01
CA VAL A 97 6.76 -17.43 4.84
C VAL A 97 6.31 -16.21 4.04
N THR A 98 5.26 -16.36 3.24
CA THR A 98 4.74 -15.28 2.40
C THR A 98 3.30 -14.97 2.74
N HIS A 99 2.90 -13.71 2.72
CA HIS A 99 1.54 -13.27 2.99
C HIS A 99 0.94 -12.57 1.76
N PRO A 100 -0.40 -12.56 1.58
CA PRO A 100 -1.02 -11.76 0.53
C PRO A 100 -0.72 -10.27 0.74
N HIS A 101 -0.34 -9.55 -0.32
CA HIS A 101 0.08 -8.16 -0.26
C HIS A 101 -0.94 -7.25 0.46
N HIS A 102 -2.19 -7.22 0.01
CA HIS A 102 -3.23 -6.40 0.65
C HIS A 102 -3.57 -6.87 2.07
N LYS A 103 -3.36 -8.15 2.41
CA LYS A 103 -3.52 -8.61 3.79
C LYS A 103 -2.40 -8.08 4.68
N SER A 104 -1.18 -7.94 4.15
CA SER A 104 -0.06 -7.33 4.86
C SER A 104 -0.31 -5.86 5.16
N HIS A 105 -0.83 -5.08 4.18
CA HIS A 105 -1.29 -3.71 4.43
C HIS A 105 -2.39 -3.65 5.49
N ALA A 106 -3.43 -4.48 5.34
CA ALA A 106 -4.55 -4.50 6.28
C ALA A 106 -4.10 -4.84 7.69
N ALA A 107 -3.19 -5.80 7.84
CA ALA A 107 -2.63 -6.20 9.12
C ALA A 107 -1.76 -5.09 9.74
N ALA A 108 -0.94 -4.42 8.93
CA ALA A 108 -0.16 -3.28 9.38
C ALA A 108 -1.07 -2.18 9.97
N GLY A 109 -2.14 -1.84 9.27
CA GLY A 109 -3.08 -0.84 9.74
C GLY A 109 -3.90 -1.31 10.95
N PHE A 110 -4.56 -2.46 10.86
CA PHE A 110 -5.49 -2.91 11.89
C PHE A 110 -4.81 -3.26 13.21
N PHE A 111 -3.74 -4.06 13.16
CA PHE A 111 -3.08 -4.51 14.39
C PHE A 111 -2.28 -3.42 15.10
N THR A 112 -1.99 -2.31 14.43
CA THR A 112 -1.37 -1.13 15.05
C THR A 112 -2.38 -0.05 15.42
N SER A 113 -3.64 -0.17 14.99
CA SER A 113 -4.70 0.77 15.32
C SER A 113 -5.15 0.63 16.78
N PRO A 114 -5.81 1.66 17.35
CA PRO A 114 -6.39 1.57 18.69
C PRO A 114 -7.70 0.74 18.74
N PHE A 115 -8.17 0.21 17.60
CA PHE A 115 -9.49 -0.38 17.48
C PHE A 115 -9.48 -1.89 17.72
N ASP A 116 -10.45 -2.39 18.49
CA ASP A 116 -10.73 -3.82 18.61
C ASP A 116 -11.58 -4.33 17.44
N GLU A 117 -12.42 -3.44 16.87
CA GLU A 117 -13.19 -3.68 15.65
C GLU A 117 -13.07 -2.48 14.70
N ALA A 118 -12.80 -2.74 13.43
CA ALA A 118 -12.68 -1.71 12.41
C ALA A 118 -13.03 -2.21 11.02
N THR A 119 -13.54 -1.29 10.20
CA THR A 119 -13.51 -1.39 8.74
C THR A 119 -12.10 -1.08 8.28
N VAL A 120 -11.47 -2.00 7.54
CA VAL A 120 -10.13 -1.78 6.99
C VAL A 120 -10.21 -1.68 5.47
N VAL A 121 -9.80 -0.54 4.94
CA VAL A 121 -9.78 -0.28 3.49
C VAL A 121 -8.34 -0.17 3.03
N VAL A 122 -7.99 -1.00 2.05
CA VAL A 122 -6.68 -0.95 1.37
C VAL A 122 -6.92 -0.53 -0.06
N VAL A 123 -6.29 0.56 -0.50
CA VAL A 123 -6.30 0.98 -1.91
C VAL A 123 -4.88 1.26 -2.36
N ASP A 124 -4.45 0.54 -3.38
CA ASP A 124 -3.09 0.61 -3.88
C ASP A 124 -3.05 0.63 -5.41
N ALA A 125 -1.84 0.79 -5.97
CA ALA A 125 -1.66 0.69 -7.41
C ALA A 125 -1.87 -0.76 -7.88
N ILE A 126 -1.07 -1.69 -7.37
CA ILE A 126 -1.23 -3.13 -7.62
C ILE A 126 -0.54 -3.92 -6.49
N GLY A 127 -1.30 -4.72 -5.75
CA GLY A 127 -0.78 -5.69 -4.80
C GLY A 127 -1.03 -7.12 -5.25
N GLU A 128 -0.12 -7.75 -5.96
CA GLU A 128 -0.33 -9.02 -6.65
C GLU A 128 -1.42 -8.88 -7.74
N TRP A 129 -2.65 -9.30 -7.48
CA TRP A 129 -3.83 -9.05 -8.29
C TRP A 129 -4.75 -7.98 -7.72
N ASP A 130 -4.82 -7.84 -6.38
CA ASP A 130 -5.70 -6.88 -5.72
C ASP A 130 -5.24 -5.44 -5.98
N THR A 131 -6.18 -4.53 -6.18
CA THR A 131 -5.96 -3.09 -6.35
C THR A 131 -6.72 -2.26 -5.31
N ALA A 132 -7.83 -2.83 -4.81
CA ALA A 132 -8.54 -2.33 -3.64
C ALA A 132 -9.17 -3.51 -2.89
N THR A 133 -9.15 -3.48 -1.56
CA THR A 133 -9.80 -4.50 -0.73
C THR A 133 -10.46 -3.87 0.49
N ILE A 134 -11.56 -4.48 0.91
CA ILE A 134 -12.28 -4.14 2.14
C ILE A 134 -12.20 -5.36 3.07
N TRP A 135 -11.82 -5.11 4.31
CA TRP A 135 -11.75 -6.12 5.36
C TRP A 135 -12.55 -5.69 6.57
N HIS A 136 -13.10 -6.65 7.27
CA HIS A 136 -13.61 -6.48 8.62
C HIS A 136 -12.57 -7.02 9.59
N GLY A 137 -11.97 -6.14 10.36
CA GLY A 137 -11.05 -6.48 11.43
C GLY A 137 -11.82 -6.56 12.74
N LYS A 138 -11.79 -7.73 13.41
CA LYS A 138 -12.46 -7.95 14.69
C LYS A 138 -11.81 -9.09 15.44
N ASP A 139 -11.72 -8.98 16.78
CA ASP A 139 -11.20 -10.02 17.67
C ASP A 139 -9.83 -10.59 17.25
N GLY A 140 -8.96 -9.74 16.67
CA GLY A 140 -7.64 -10.14 16.18
C GLY A 140 -7.65 -10.80 14.81
N GLU A 141 -8.79 -10.92 14.15
CA GLU A 141 -8.92 -11.51 12.82
C GLU A 141 -9.18 -10.45 11.74
N LEU A 142 -8.78 -10.76 10.51
CA LEU A 142 -9.05 -9.98 9.31
C LEU A 142 -9.82 -10.81 8.30
N LYS A 143 -11.11 -10.50 8.11
CA LYS A 143 -11.99 -11.13 7.14
C LYS A 143 -12.13 -10.24 5.91
N LYS A 144 -11.73 -10.74 4.73
CA LYS A 144 -11.94 -10.02 3.45
C LYS A 144 -13.42 -10.02 3.08
N MET A 145 -13.97 -8.84 2.88
CA MET A 145 -15.38 -8.62 2.51
C MET A 145 -15.54 -8.38 1.01
N TRP A 146 -14.61 -7.64 0.40
CA TRP A 146 -14.66 -7.29 -1.02
C TRP A 146 -13.26 -7.04 -1.59
N SER A 147 -13.13 -7.18 -2.93
CA SER A 147 -11.92 -6.78 -3.65
C SER A 147 -12.20 -6.30 -5.07
N SER A 148 -11.38 -5.36 -5.53
CA SER A 148 -11.17 -5.03 -6.95
C SER A 148 -9.81 -5.52 -7.37
N SER A 149 -9.70 -5.98 -8.62
CA SER A 149 -8.47 -6.60 -9.12
C SER A 149 -8.00 -5.95 -10.41
N TYR A 150 -6.70 -6.08 -10.67
CA TYR A 150 -6.07 -5.70 -11.93
C TYR A 150 -6.87 -6.27 -13.15
N PRO A 151 -7.11 -5.47 -14.21
CA PRO A 151 -6.50 -4.17 -14.51
C PRO A 151 -7.22 -2.95 -13.90
N ASN A 152 -8.28 -3.14 -13.10
CA ASN A 152 -9.05 -2.06 -12.51
C ASN A 152 -8.29 -1.50 -11.30
N SER A 153 -7.62 -0.36 -11.46
CA SER A 153 -6.82 0.26 -10.40
C SER A 153 -6.99 1.76 -10.38
N ILE A 154 -7.45 2.26 -9.24
CA ILE A 154 -7.54 3.70 -8.96
C ILE A 154 -6.15 4.30 -8.78
N GLY A 155 -5.23 3.56 -8.14
CA GLY A 155 -3.85 4.00 -8.00
C GLY A 155 -3.13 4.12 -9.34
N LEU A 156 -3.25 3.12 -10.23
CA LEU A 156 -2.70 3.22 -11.59
C LEU A 156 -3.35 4.34 -12.42
N PHE A 157 -4.65 4.58 -12.25
CA PHE A 157 -5.31 5.73 -12.87
C PHE A 157 -4.63 7.03 -12.42
N TYR A 158 -4.42 7.23 -11.13
CA TYR A 158 -3.77 8.43 -10.61
C TYR A 158 -2.33 8.58 -11.10
N SER A 159 -1.54 7.51 -11.03
CA SER A 159 -0.15 7.48 -11.50
C SER A 159 -0.03 7.69 -13.02
N ALA A 160 -0.98 7.20 -13.83
CA ALA A 160 -1.00 7.42 -15.27
C ALA A 160 -1.15 8.90 -15.62
N PHE A 161 -2.04 9.61 -14.91
CA PHE A 161 -2.20 11.06 -15.07
C PHE A 161 -1.04 11.85 -14.45
N THR A 162 -0.43 11.37 -13.36
CA THR A 162 0.83 11.92 -12.84
C THR A 162 1.89 11.98 -13.94
N LYS A 163 2.04 10.87 -14.69
CA LYS A 163 2.95 10.82 -15.84
C LYS A 163 2.55 11.76 -16.96
N LEU A 164 1.26 11.83 -17.33
CA LEU A 164 0.75 12.72 -18.37
C LEU A 164 1.09 14.18 -18.06
N LEU A 165 1.00 14.56 -16.79
CA LEU A 165 1.31 15.92 -16.32
C LEU A 165 2.81 16.19 -16.16
N GLY A 166 3.69 15.27 -16.61
CA GLY A 166 5.13 15.45 -16.60
C GLY A 166 5.81 15.17 -15.27
N PHE A 167 5.12 14.52 -14.33
CA PHE A 167 5.67 14.12 -13.03
C PHE A 167 6.07 12.64 -13.05
N THR A 168 6.92 12.25 -12.12
CA THR A 168 7.41 10.86 -11.98
C THR A 168 6.40 10.02 -11.20
N PRO A 169 5.77 8.98 -11.82
CA PRO A 169 4.87 8.07 -11.11
C PRO A 169 5.54 7.41 -9.90
N ILE A 170 4.76 7.09 -8.88
CA ILE A 170 5.18 6.45 -7.60
C ILE A 170 5.96 7.41 -6.68
N LYS A 171 6.53 8.48 -7.21
CA LYS A 171 7.35 9.42 -6.44
C LYS A 171 6.76 10.80 -6.28
N GLU A 172 5.97 11.24 -7.26
CA GLU A 172 5.57 12.65 -7.39
C GLU A 172 4.05 12.83 -7.53
N GLU A 173 3.23 11.85 -7.14
CA GLU A 173 1.76 11.98 -7.09
C GLU A 173 1.31 13.18 -6.25
N TYR A 174 2.06 13.52 -5.20
CA TYR A 174 1.80 14.69 -4.38
C TYR A 174 1.87 16.01 -5.18
N LYS A 175 2.67 16.08 -6.26
CA LYS A 175 2.74 17.28 -7.12
C LYS A 175 1.46 17.42 -7.96
N LEU A 176 0.87 16.31 -8.42
CA LEU A 176 -0.44 16.35 -9.06
C LEU A 176 -1.49 16.87 -8.08
N GLN A 177 -1.47 16.37 -6.84
CA GLN A 177 -2.39 16.80 -5.79
C GLN A 177 -2.27 18.31 -5.50
N GLN A 178 -1.04 18.83 -5.36
CA GLN A 178 -0.79 20.26 -5.19
C GLN A 178 -1.25 21.08 -6.40
N LEU A 179 -0.97 20.60 -7.61
CA LEU A 179 -1.39 21.29 -8.84
C LEU A 179 -2.91 21.36 -8.96
N ALA A 180 -3.62 20.33 -8.49
CA ALA A 180 -5.08 20.26 -8.50
C ALA A 180 -5.77 21.37 -7.69
N GLU A 181 -5.11 21.90 -6.67
CA GLU A 181 -5.63 23.00 -5.83
C GLU A 181 -5.84 24.29 -6.62
N HIS A 182 -5.13 24.45 -7.75
CA HIS A 182 -5.15 25.66 -8.59
C HIS A 182 -5.99 25.54 -9.85
N GLY A 183 -6.65 24.37 -10.06
CA GLY A 183 -7.37 24.08 -11.28
C GLY A 183 -8.90 24.11 -11.16
N ASN A 184 -9.57 24.18 -12.31
CA ASN A 184 -11.00 24.04 -12.42
C ASN A 184 -11.35 22.63 -12.97
N ALA A 185 -11.79 21.73 -12.09
CA ALA A 185 -12.11 20.35 -12.43
C ALA A 185 -13.18 20.23 -13.53
N SER A 186 -14.16 21.15 -13.59
CA SER A 186 -15.30 21.02 -14.51
C SER A 186 -14.92 21.00 -15.99
N ARG A 187 -13.76 21.59 -16.35
CA ARG A 187 -13.30 21.63 -17.75
C ARG A 187 -12.97 20.25 -18.33
N PHE A 188 -12.43 19.36 -17.52
CA PHE A 188 -11.96 18.05 -17.97
C PHE A 188 -12.62 16.88 -17.23
N TYR A 189 -13.54 17.14 -16.31
CA TYR A 189 -14.13 16.13 -15.45
C TYR A 189 -14.75 14.99 -16.24
N ASP A 190 -15.60 15.28 -17.23
CA ASP A 190 -16.31 14.26 -18.01
C ASP A 190 -15.33 13.40 -18.82
N ARG A 191 -14.32 14.01 -19.42
CA ARG A 191 -13.28 13.30 -20.16
C ARG A 191 -12.46 12.39 -19.24
N VAL A 192 -12.03 12.88 -18.08
CA VAL A 192 -11.29 12.09 -17.09
C VAL A 192 -12.18 11.00 -16.49
N ASN A 193 -13.42 11.31 -16.14
CA ASN A 193 -14.37 10.32 -15.59
C ASN A 193 -14.74 9.24 -16.61
N SER A 194 -14.65 9.52 -17.92
CA SER A 194 -14.95 8.55 -18.98
C SER A 194 -14.01 7.33 -19.01
N TYR A 195 -12.86 7.38 -18.33
CA TYR A 195 -11.99 6.20 -18.15
C TYR A 195 -12.65 5.11 -17.30
N PHE A 196 -13.64 5.47 -16.48
CA PHE A 196 -14.40 4.51 -15.70
C PHE A 196 -15.72 4.16 -16.40
N LYS A 197 -15.98 2.86 -16.57
CA LYS A 197 -17.25 2.32 -17.08
C LYS A 197 -18.29 2.28 -15.97
N TYR A 198 -17.87 1.85 -14.78
CA TYR A 198 -18.62 1.81 -13.52
C TYR A 198 -17.67 2.24 -12.38
N PRO A 199 -18.19 2.49 -11.17
CA PRO A 199 -17.31 2.75 -10.04
C PRO A 199 -16.23 1.65 -9.90
N THR A 200 -15.00 2.08 -9.79
CA THR A 200 -13.78 1.24 -9.70
C THR A 200 -13.47 0.37 -10.93
N VAL A 201 -14.29 0.36 -11.99
CA VAL A 201 -14.08 -0.46 -13.20
C VAL A 201 -13.60 0.41 -14.35
N LEU A 202 -12.37 0.24 -14.77
CA LEU A 202 -11.78 0.94 -15.90
C LEU A 202 -12.26 0.38 -17.25
N ARG A 203 -12.36 1.23 -18.27
CA ARG A 203 -12.62 0.82 -19.66
C ARG A 203 -11.40 0.18 -20.31
N THR A 204 -10.21 0.59 -19.88
CA THR A 204 -8.92 0.09 -20.38
C THR A 204 -7.90 0.10 -19.26
N SER A 205 -6.88 -0.76 -19.38
CA SER A 205 -5.77 -0.77 -18.43
C SER A 205 -4.92 0.49 -18.59
N LEU A 206 -4.67 1.18 -17.49
CA LEU A 206 -3.81 2.37 -17.44
C LEU A 206 -2.38 2.05 -16.93
N HIS A 207 -2.01 0.79 -16.87
CA HIS A 207 -0.69 0.36 -16.41
C HIS A 207 0.47 0.97 -17.23
N ARG A 208 0.23 1.22 -18.53
CA ARG A 208 1.23 1.84 -19.41
C ARG A 208 1.10 3.36 -19.50
N GLY A 209 0.16 3.95 -18.82
CA GLY A 209 -0.15 5.38 -18.86
C GLY A 209 -1.40 5.69 -19.67
N VAL A 210 -1.64 6.98 -19.85
CA VAL A 210 -2.71 7.54 -20.70
C VAL A 210 -2.13 7.71 -22.10
N TRP A 211 -2.80 7.18 -23.12
CA TRP A 211 -2.31 7.14 -24.52
C TRP A 211 -3.17 7.94 -25.50
N ASP A 212 -4.37 8.35 -25.08
CA ASP A 212 -5.35 9.09 -25.90
C ASP A 212 -5.38 10.60 -25.58
N TRP A 213 -4.34 11.10 -24.90
CA TRP A 213 -4.13 12.50 -24.62
C TRP A 213 -2.82 12.99 -25.26
N GLU A 214 -2.90 14.16 -25.89
CA GLU A 214 -1.70 14.94 -26.21
C GLU A 214 -1.10 15.51 -24.91
N GLN A 215 0.18 15.89 -24.97
CA GLN A 215 0.83 16.54 -23.83
C GLN A 215 0.08 17.84 -23.51
N PRO A 216 -0.41 18.00 -22.26
CA PRO A 216 -1.18 19.17 -21.89
C PRO A 216 -0.30 20.45 -21.97
N ASN A 217 -0.89 21.53 -22.45
CA ASN A 217 -0.27 22.85 -22.31
C ASN A 217 -0.32 23.33 -20.85
N GLU A 218 0.50 24.32 -20.49
CA GLU A 218 0.61 24.81 -19.11
C GLU A 218 -0.72 25.31 -18.53
N LYS A 219 -1.62 25.87 -19.37
CA LYS A 219 -2.92 26.39 -18.91
C LYS A 219 -3.89 25.27 -18.51
N ASP A 220 -3.79 24.11 -19.14
CA ASP A 220 -4.70 23.00 -18.91
C ASP A 220 -4.22 22.05 -17.82
N ARG A 221 -2.93 22.05 -17.47
CA ARG A 221 -2.34 21.12 -16.51
C ARG A 221 -3.04 21.15 -15.15
N ALA A 222 -3.30 22.34 -14.60
CA ALA A 222 -3.96 22.48 -13.30
C ALA A 222 -5.41 21.98 -13.34
N ASP A 223 -6.14 22.29 -14.42
CA ASP A 223 -7.54 21.90 -14.58
C ASP A 223 -7.67 20.36 -14.79
N ILE A 224 -6.72 19.76 -15.52
CA ILE A 224 -6.64 18.30 -15.65
C ILE A 224 -6.32 17.66 -14.29
N ALA A 225 -5.36 18.21 -13.55
CA ALA A 225 -5.03 17.72 -12.21
C ALA A 225 -6.25 17.79 -11.26
N ALA A 226 -6.99 18.89 -11.29
CA ALA A 226 -8.22 19.08 -10.50
C ALA A 226 -9.30 18.06 -10.90
N ALA A 227 -9.48 17.81 -12.21
CA ALA A 227 -10.41 16.80 -12.69
C ALA A 227 -10.01 15.38 -12.25
N VAL A 228 -8.71 15.04 -12.31
CA VAL A 228 -8.18 13.76 -11.84
C VAL A 228 -8.41 13.58 -10.35
N GLN A 229 -8.12 14.60 -9.53
CA GLN A 229 -8.37 14.56 -8.09
C GLN A 229 -9.87 14.40 -7.77
N ALA A 230 -10.74 15.08 -8.49
CA ALA A 230 -12.20 14.96 -8.31
C ALA A 230 -12.70 13.56 -8.67
N VAL A 231 -12.26 12.99 -9.80
CA VAL A 231 -12.62 11.63 -10.21
C VAL A 231 -12.04 10.59 -9.25
N PHE A 232 -10.78 10.73 -8.84
CA PHE A 232 -10.16 9.88 -7.81
C PHE A 232 -11.02 9.89 -6.54
N SER A 233 -11.36 11.06 -6.01
CA SER A 233 -12.19 11.21 -4.81
C SER A 233 -13.53 10.50 -4.95
N LYS A 234 -14.20 10.64 -6.10
CA LYS A 234 -15.46 9.95 -6.39
C LYS A 234 -15.32 8.42 -6.34
N GLN A 235 -14.21 7.88 -6.88
CA GLN A 235 -14.00 6.43 -6.86
C GLN A 235 -13.73 5.92 -5.44
N ILE A 236 -12.97 6.67 -4.65
CA ILE A 236 -12.73 6.31 -3.24
C ILE A 236 -14.00 6.46 -2.41
N ASP A 237 -14.82 7.50 -2.62
CA ASP A 237 -16.12 7.68 -1.95
C ASP A 237 -17.02 6.44 -2.14
N TRP A 238 -17.03 5.87 -3.33
CA TRP A 238 -17.78 4.63 -3.60
C TRP A 238 -17.22 3.44 -2.79
N ILE A 239 -15.89 3.29 -2.72
CA ILE A 239 -15.26 2.23 -1.90
C ILE A 239 -15.61 2.43 -0.44
N MET A 240 -15.53 3.65 0.09
CA MET A 240 -15.82 3.95 1.50
C MET A 240 -17.29 3.69 1.84
N THR A 241 -18.22 4.10 0.97
CA THR A 241 -19.66 3.80 1.14
C THR A 241 -19.90 2.30 1.16
N ARG A 242 -19.28 1.56 0.23
CA ARG A 242 -19.37 0.10 0.20
C ARG A 242 -18.78 -0.52 1.46
N ALA A 243 -17.60 -0.04 1.89
CA ALA A 243 -16.92 -0.55 3.08
C ALA A 243 -17.80 -0.45 4.33
N TYR A 244 -18.45 0.69 4.54
CA TYR A 244 -19.41 0.86 5.63
C TYR A 244 -20.62 -0.09 5.49
N SER A 245 -21.14 -0.26 4.28
CA SER A 245 -22.29 -1.15 4.05
C SER A 245 -21.98 -2.62 4.32
N GLU A 246 -20.75 -3.07 4.03
CA GLU A 246 -20.31 -4.46 4.19
C GLU A 246 -19.97 -4.80 5.66
N THR A 247 -19.42 -3.85 6.42
CA THR A 247 -18.91 -4.11 7.78
C THR A 247 -19.82 -3.59 8.89
N ARG A 248 -20.59 -2.54 8.63
CA ARG A 248 -21.42 -1.81 9.61
C ARG A 248 -20.63 -1.31 10.83
N CYS A 249 -19.33 -1.10 10.67
CA CYS A 249 -18.45 -0.55 11.68
C CYS A 249 -17.99 0.85 11.28
N SER A 250 -18.13 1.82 12.17
CA SER A 250 -17.82 3.24 11.93
C SER A 250 -16.35 3.63 12.23
N ASN A 251 -15.56 2.71 12.77
CA ASN A 251 -14.12 2.89 12.90
C ASN A 251 -13.44 2.51 11.60
N LEU A 252 -12.69 3.43 11.00
CA LEU A 252 -11.97 3.22 9.75
C LEU A 252 -10.45 3.07 9.99
N VAL A 253 -9.88 2.05 9.36
CA VAL A 253 -8.45 1.96 9.09
C VAL A 253 -8.25 2.09 7.58
N TYR A 254 -7.50 3.11 7.14
CA TYR A 254 -7.24 3.37 5.70
C TYR A 254 -5.76 3.28 5.39
N VAL A 255 -5.37 2.36 4.52
CA VAL A 255 -3.97 2.04 4.17
C VAL A 255 -3.82 1.72 2.68
N GLY A 256 -2.58 1.51 2.24
CA GLY A 256 -2.17 1.39 0.83
C GLY A 256 -1.69 2.73 0.27
N GLY A 257 -1.06 2.71 -0.90
CA GLY A 257 -0.46 3.92 -1.49
C GLY A 257 -1.43 5.08 -1.69
N CYS A 258 -2.71 4.79 -1.98
CA CYS A 258 -3.75 5.81 -2.15
C CYS A 258 -4.14 6.51 -0.83
N ALA A 259 -3.86 5.91 0.32
CA ALA A 259 -4.09 6.54 1.62
C ALA A 259 -3.11 7.69 1.92
N MET A 260 -2.08 7.88 1.10
CA MET A 260 -1.20 9.06 1.14
C MET A 260 -1.84 10.32 0.51
N ASN A 261 -3.02 10.22 -0.12
CA ASN A 261 -3.72 11.38 -0.67
C ASN A 261 -4.35 12.23 0.43
N SER A 262 -3.61 13.23 0.93
CA SER A 262 -4.01 14.08 2.04
C SER A 262 -5.26 14.91 1.74
N GLU A 263 -5.50 15.29 0.48
CA GLU A 263 -6.68 16.04 0.09
C GLU A 263 -7.95 15.21 0.27
N TYR A 264 -7.92 13.95 -0.15
CA TYR A 264 -9.04 13.05 0.09
C TYR A 264 -9.24 12.76 1.58
N ASN A 265 -8.16 12.57 2.34
CA ASN A 265 -8.22 12.19 3.74
C ASN A 265 -8.96 13.20 4.61
N LYS A 266 -8.99 14.49 4.23
CA LYS A 266 -9.78 15.53 4.92
C LYS A 266 -11.28 15.20 5.00
N LYS A 267 -11.82 14.44 4.04
CA LYS A 267 -13.23 14.04 3.99
C LYS A 267 -13.56 12.87 4.93
N LEU A 268 -12.59 12.04 5.26
CA LEU A 268 -12.83 10.80 6.03
C LEU A 268 -13.45 11.09 7.40
N TYR A 269 -13.03 12.17 8.06
CA TYR A 269 -13.57 12.59 9.36
C TYR A 269 -15.02 13.09 9.32
N GLN A 270 -15.59 13.27 8.12
CA GLN A 270 -17.01 13.59 7.93
C GLN A 270 -17.87 12.34 7.74
N MET A 271 -17.24 11.22 7.37
CA MET A 271 -17.90 9.95 7.01
C MET A 271 -17.79 8.88 8.10
N TRP A 272 -16.76 8.97 8.95
CA TRP A 272 -16.39 7.94 9.93
C TRP A 272 -16.24 8.56 11.31
N ASP A 273 -16.68 7.83 12.36
CA ASP A 273 -16.58 8.30 13.75
C ASP A 273 -15.13 8.42 14.19
N GLN A 274 -14.29 7.45 13.83
CA GLN A 274 -12.87 7.45 14.09
C GLN A 274 -12.11 6.96 12.86
N VAL A 275 -10.99 7.61 12.57
CA VAL A 275 -10.12 7.27 11.43
C VAL A 275 -8.70 7.04 11.93
N TYR A 276 -8.13 5.93 11.53
CA TYR A 276 -6.73 5.62 11.74
C TYR A 276 -6.04 5.31 10.40
N SER A 277 -4.89 5.91 10.21
CA SER A 277 -3.94 5.52 9.16
C SER A 277 -2.56 5.45 9.79
N ILE A 278 -1.86 4.35 9.51
CA ILE A 278 -0.48 4.20 9.96
C ILE A 278 0.39 5.24 9.25
N PRO A 279 1.41 5.84 9.90
CA PRO A 279 2.35 6.72 9.22
C PRO A 279 2.97 6.02 8.00
N ASN A 280 3.03 6.72 6.83
CA ASN A 280 3.49 6.16 5.57
C ASN A 280 2.75 4.85 5.17
N PRO A 281 1.45 4.90 4.87
CA PRO A 281 0.57 3.73 4.74
C PRO A 281 0.83 2.85 3.51
N GLY A 282 1.84 3.17 2.70
CA GLY A 282 2.25 2.41 1.51
C GLY A 282 3.02 1.12 1.83
N ASP A 283 3.64 0.55 0.80
CA ASP A 283 4.36 -0.74 0.86
C ASP A 283 5.33 -0.91 2.04
N PRO A 284 6.13 0.11 2.42
CA PRO A 284 7.11 -0.09 3.49
C PRO A 284 6.51 -0.58 4.81
N MET A 285 5.30 -0.11 5.16
CA MET A 285 4.64 -0.53 6.40
C MET A 285 4.09 -1.96 6.35
N SER A 286 3.95 -2.54 5.17
CA SER A 286 3.54 -3.95 5.00
C SER A 286 4.54 -4.94 5.61
N ALA A 287 5.79 -4.53 5.85
CA ALA A 287 6.75 -5.32 6.62
C ALA A 287 6.24 -5.59 8.05
N ILE A 288 5.70 -4.56 8.72
CA ILE A 288 5.08 -4.74 10.05
C ILE A 288 3.90 -5.69 9.95
N GLY A 289 3.03 -5.50 8.95
CA GLY A 289 1.86 -6.35 8.76
C GLY A 289 2.20 -7.81 8.49
N ALA A 290 3.20 -8.08 7.65
CA ALA A 290 3.68 -9.43 7.39
C ALA A 290 4.23 -10.13 8.66
N ALA A 291 5.00 -9.40 9.46
CA ALA A 291 5.49 -9.89 10.74
C ALA A 291 4.33 -10.22 11.69
N LEU A 292 3.35 -9.31 11.82
CA LEU A 292 2.18 -9.49 12.69
C LEU A 292 1.29 -10.66 12.26
N LEU A 293 1.10 -10.86 10.97
CA LEU A 293 0.39 -12.03 10.44
C LEU A 293 1.08 -13.36 10.79
N THR A 294 2.40 -13.33 10.92
CA THR A 294 3.18 -14.53 11.29
C THR A 294 3.13 -14.81 12.78
N THR A 295 3.02 -13.81 13.64
CA THR A 295 2.83 -13.98 15.09
C THR A 295 1.39 -14.34 15.44
N ASN A 296 0.44 -14.02 14.57
CA ASN A 296 -1.00 -14.06 14.83
C ASN A 296 -1.41 -13.30 16.10
N THR A 297 -0.70 -12.22 16.43
CA THR A 297 -0.93 -11.39 17.62
C THR A 297 -0.72 -9.92 17.31
N ARG A 298 -1.34 -9.04 18.11
CA ARG A 298 -1.02 -7.61 18.12
C ARG A 298 0.38 -7.41 18.70
N ALA A 299 1.21 -6.62 18.03
CA ALA A 299 2.52 -6.28 18.55
C ALA A 299 2.43 -5.37 19.77
N LYS A 300 3.35 -5.54 20.70
CA LYS A 300 3.55 -4.62 21.82
C LYS A 300 4.81 -3.82 21.61
N LEU A 301 4.76 -2.52 21.82
CA LEU A 301 5.94 -1.67 21.90
C LEU A 301 6.33 -1.54 23.37
N ASN A 302 7.52 -2.01 23.75
CA ASN A 302 8.02 -1.95 25.12
C ASN A 302 7.04 -2.56 26.19
N GLY A 303 6.35 -3.65 25.85
CA GLY A 303 5.44 -4.33 26.75
C GLY A 303 4.04 -3.71 26.86
N LYS A 304 3.77 -2.58 26.22
CA LYS A 304 2.44 -1.98 26.08
C LYS A 304 1.87 -2.34 24.69
N GLU A 305 0.56 -2.58 24.62
CA GLU A 305 -0.09 -2.71 23.32
C GLU A 305 0.20 -1.46 22.47
N VAL A 306 0.53 -1.67 21.20
CA VAL A 306 0.85 -0.58 20.27
C VAL A 306 -0.47 0.08 19.90
N LYS A 307 -0.96 0.97 20.75
CA LYS A 307 -2.13 1.81 20.45
C LYS A 307 -1.74 3.06 19.65
N HIS A 308 -0.50 3.49 19.72
CA HIS A 308 0.06 4.60 18.94
C HIS A 308 1.52 4.29 18.64
N LEU A 309 1.83 3.98 17.39
CA LEU A 309 3.21 3.87 16.92
C LEU A 309 3.77 5.28 16.76
N GLU A 310 4.51 5.77 17.73
CA GLU A 310 5.51 6.82 17.50
C GLU A 310 6.66 6.20 16.70
N LEU A 311 6.46 6.01 15.40
CA LEU A 311 7.52 5.62 14.50
C LEU A 311 8.42 6.82 14.29
N LYS A 312 9.61 6.82 14.85
CA LYS A 312 10.69 7.65 14.35
C LYS A 312 11.00 7.17 12.94
N VAL A 313 10.39 7.82 11.96
CA VAL A 313 10.84 7.75 10.57
C VAL A 313 12.19 8.44 10.57
N LEU A 314 13.26 7.67 10.59
CA LEU A 314 14.59 8.17 10.29
C LEU A 314 14.58 8.48 8.80
N ALA A 315 14.56 9.78 8.48
CA ALA A 315 14.58 10.33 7.13
C ALA A 315 15.86 9.94 6.39
#